data_032bfaba3b75cbfeb06517b3ee8ae48b
#
_entry.id   032bfaba3b75cbfeb06517b3ee8ae48b
#
_cell.length_a   1.000
_cell.length_b   1.000
_cell.length_c   1.000
_cell.angle_alpha   90.00
_cell.angle_beta   90.00
_cell.angle_gamma   90.00
#
_symmetry.space_group_name_H-M   'P 1'
#
loop_
_entity.id
_entity.type
_entity.pdbx_description
1 polymer ?
#
loop_
_entity_poly.entity_id
_entity_poly.type
_entity_poly.pdbx_seq_one_letter_code
_entity_poly.pdbx_strand_id
1 'polypeptide(L)'
;MNSGFHLLDYLVLIVYLGGMVGLGVYFARRENSTERFFLGNRSMPWWAVGISIFATQLSAITYISIPGKAYETDWAWLVYNMGIPVVGLIVIFLFLPAYRARNITSVYEFLENRFGPAVRAYGALAFIFMQLGRVAIVLYLPSLVLFEVTGLPLELMILVMGVLVTVYTVLGGIEVVIWTDVVQTVILLAGAVLALFLICFRIDGGFYEVISIGGLHDKFQMVHLDTSVSKDLIWFILIGAIFTNLVPYASDQTVVQRYFTTKSGRDARRCLWLSVLIVIPSSLLFFFLGTALFAFYTTHPGLLQEGVGNDRIFPFFIVKEMPVGLAGLLIAAIFAGTMSSLDSSLNSISTVCVTDFYKRFFYPHSGDRRCLALARWITVIVGIIATALAVMVARSLMGGSGQNGGAHGAWDLFIAVQGLLGGGLAGIFCAGVFTRRTNQIGVAVGLILSAGLLAAVKYGFQWHPQTFAAMGILVSFIVSYLVSCISKTVPET
;
A
#
# COMPACT_ATOMS: atom_id res chain seq x y z
N MET A 1 -0.04 35.18 -2.04
CA MET A 1 0.67 34.03 -2.64
C MET A 1 -0.01 33.73 -3.97
N ASN A 2 0.62 34.02 -5.11
CA ASN A 2 0.08 33.57 -6.39
C ASN A 2 0.22 32.04 -6.41
N SER A 3 -0.89 31.34 -6.29
CA SER A 3 -0.92 29.89 -6.51
C SER A 3 -0.42 29.65 -7.93
N GLY A 4 0.71 28.95 -8.10
CA GLY A 4 1.22 28.60 -9.44
C GLY A 4 0.28 27.63 -10.20
N PHE A 5 -0.91 27.37 -9.67
CA PHE A 5 -1.91 26.46 -10.20
C PHE A 5 -2.93 27.27 -11.03
N HIS A 6 -3.01 26.98 -12.31
CA HIS A 6 -3.87 27.69 -13.27
C HIS A 6 -5.22 26.98 -13.47
N LEU A 7 -6.19 27.69 -14.05
CA LEU A 7 -7.50 27.14 -14.33
C LEU A 7 -7.46 25.80 -15.11
N LEU A 8 -6.51 25.67 -16.03
CA LEU A 8 -6.32 24.45 -16.83
C LEU A 8 -5.92 23.25 -15.94
N ASP A 9 -5.12 23.46 -14.89
CA ASP A 9 -4.70 22.41 -13.96
C ASP A 9 -5.89 21.89 -13.15
N TYR A 10 -6.77 22.79 -12.68
CA TYR A 10 -8.03 22.41 -12.04
C TYR A 10 -8.95 21.65 -12.99
N LEU A 11 -9.04 22.08 -14.25
CA LEU A 11 -9.85 21.40 -15.25
C LEU A 11 -9.37 19.97 -15.50
N VAL A 12 -8.06 19.77 -15.66
CA VAL A 12 -7.47 18.43 -15.81
C VAL A 12 -7.80 17.54 -14.61
N LEU A 13 -7.66 18.07 -13.38
CA LEU A 13 -7.99 17.34 -12.15
C LEU A 13 -9.47 17.00 -12.07
N ILE A 14 -10.37 17.93 -12.40
CA ILE A 14 -11.82 17.72 -12.40
C ILE A 14 -12.22 16.66 -13.46
N VAL A 15 -11.63 16.72 -14.66
CA VAL A 15 -11.87 15.72 -15.71
C VAL A 15 -11.41 14.33 -15.25
N TYR A 16 -10.24 14.24 -14.62
CA TYR A 16 -9.75 12.98 -14.05
C TYR A 16 -10.70 12.43 -12.99
N LEU A 17 -11.04 13.23 -11.97
CA LEU A 17 -11.94 12.82 -10.89
C LEU A 17 -13.33 12.47 -11.40
N GLY A 18 -13.88 13.26 -12.32
CA GLY A 18 -15.14 12.99 -12.99
C GLY A 18 -15.13 11.70 -13.79
N GLY A 19 -14.01 11.41 -14.47
CA GLY A 19 -13.79 10.15 -15.19
C GLY A 19 -13.79 8.94 -14.24
N MET A 20 -13.13 9.04 -13.07
CA MET A 20 -13.12 7.97 -12.06
C MET A 20 -14.53 7.70 -11.51
N VAL A 21 -15.28 8.75 -11.15
CA VAL A 21 -16.68 8.63 -10.72
C VAL A 21 -17.55 8.03 -11.85
N GLY A 22 -17.34 8.48 -13.08
CA GLY A 22 -18.03 7.95 -14.27
C GLY A 22 -17.80 6.45 -14.48
N LEU A 23 -16.55 5.98 -14.33
CA LEU A 23 -16.23 4.56 -14.35
C LEU A 23 -16.93 3.81 -13.21
N GLY A 24 -16.91 4.36 -11.99
CA GLY A 24 -17.62 3.81 -10.85
C GLY A 24 -19.10 3.61 -11.12
N VAL A 25 -19.78 4.64 -11.64
CA VAL A 25 -21.21 4.58 -11.99
C VAL A 25 -21.50 3.60 -13.14
N TYR A 26 -20.62 3.53 -14.15
CA TYR A 26 -20.77 2.61 -15.26
C TYR A 26 -20.77 1.15 -14.81
N PHE A 27 -19.82 0.76 -13.97
CA PHE A 27 -19.73 -0.60 -13.47
C PHE A 27 -20.77 -0.90 -12.38
N ALA A 28 -21.13 0.07 -11.54
CA ALA A 28 -22.14 -0.10 -10.48
C ALA A 28 -23.48 -0.62 -11.00
N ARG A 29 -23.84 -0.30 -12.23
CA ARG A 29 -25.08 -0.78 -12.88
C ARG A 29 -25.07 -2.28 -13.17
N ARG A 30 -23.90 -2.92 -13.11
CA ARG A 30 -23.71 -4.35 -13.39
C ARG A 30 -23.66 -5.20 -12.13
N GLU A 31 -23.54 -4.58 -10.95
CA GLU A 31 -23.37 -5.25 -9.67
C GLU A 31 -24.72 -5.78 -9.15
N ASN A 32 -24.97 -7.08 -9.30
CA ASN A 32 -26.24 -7.74 -8.93
C ASN A 32 -26.07 -8.92 -7.96
N SER A 33 -24.84 -9.36 -7.67
CA SER A 33 -24.54 -10.47 -6.77
C SER A 33 -23.34 -10.22 -5.88
N THR A 34 -23.28 -10.89 -4.72
CA THR A 34 -22.12 -10.82 -3.82
C THR A 34 -20.86 -11.40 -4.46
N GLU A 35 -20.97 -12.44 -5.28
CA GLU A 35 -19.85 -13.05 -5.99
C GLU A 35 -19.25 -12.04 -6.99
N ARG A 36 -20.08 -11.30 -7.70
CA ARG A 36 -19.59 -10.26 -8.60
C ARG A 36 -18.93 -9.11 -7.82
N PHE A 37 -19.58 -8.63 -6.77
CA PHE A 37 -19.09 -7.51 -5.97
C PHE A 37 -17.75 -7.81 -5.27
N PHE A 38 -17.57 -9.03 -4.72
CA PHE A 38 -16.34 -9.39 -3.98
C PHE A 38 -15.29 -10.10 -4.84
N LEU A 39 -15.68 -10.81 -5.91
CA LEU A 39 -14.79 -11.68 -6.68
C LEU A 39 -14.79 -11.41 -8.19
N GLY A 40 -15.57 -10.41 -8.69
CA GLY A 40 -15.66 -10.13 -10.12
C GLY A 40 -16.11 -11.35 -10.95
N ASN A 41 -17.00 -12.19 -10.40
CA ASN A 41 -17.39 -13.48 -10.98
C ASN A 41 -16.21 -14.41 -11.31
N ARG A 42 -15.04 -14.22 -10.71
CA ARG A 42 -13.79 -14.95 -11.00
C ARG A 42 -13.42 -14.91 -12.49
N SER A 43 -13.74 -13.83 -13.18
CA SER A 43 -13.61 -13.72 -14.65
C SER A 43 -12.65 -12.63 -15.12
N MET A 44 -11.98 -11.97 -14.18
CA MET A 44 -11.11 -10.83 -14.47
C MET A 44 -9.88 -11.23 -15.29
N PRO A 45 -9.47 -10.43 -16.28
CA PRO A 45 -8.26 -10.66 -17.06
C PRO A 45 -7.01 -10.62 -16.17
N TRP A 46 -6.13 -11.61 -16.31
CA TRP A 46 -4.93 -11.74 -15.47
C TRP A 46 -4.02 -10.51 -15.50
N TRP A 47 -3.92 -9.84 -16.65
CA TRP A 47 -3.08 -8.65 -16.80
C TRP A 47 -3.66 -7.44 -16.04
N ALA A 48 -4.99 -7.24 -16.09
CA ALA A 48 -5.64 -6.18 -15.33
C ALA A 48 -5.50 -6.42 -13.82
N VAL A 49 -5.69 -7.67 -13.38
CA VAL A 49 -5.47 -8.07 -11.99
C VAL A 49 -4.01 -7.85 -11.56
N GLY A 50 -3.04 -8.19 -12.41
CA GLY A 50 -1.62 -7.97 -12.10
C GLY A 50 -1.26 -6.50 -11.95
N ILE A 51 -1.77 -5.64 -12.83
CA ILE A 51 -1.62 -4.18 -12.71
C ILE A 51 -2.32 -3.68 -11.44
N SER A 52 -3.51 -4.16 -11.13
CA SER A 52 -4.27 -3.77 -9.94
C SER A 52 -3.56 -4.17 -8.64
N ILE A 53 -2.92 -5.36 -8.56
CA ILE A 53 -2.09 -5.74 -7.42
C ILE A 53 -0.92 -4.77 -7.25
N PHE A 54 -0.22 -4.45 -8.34
CA PHE A 54 0.85 -3.47 -8.33
C PHE A 54 0.36 -2.09 -7.87
N ALA A 55 -0.75 -1.60 -8.44
CA ALA A 55 -1.35 -0.30 -8.10
C ALA A 55 -1.74 -0.20 -6.61
N THR A 56 -2.30 -1.28 -6.04
CA THR A 56 -2.67 -1.34 -4.62
C THR A 56 -1.46 -1.14 -3.70
N GLN A 57 -0.27 -1.57 -4.12
CA GLN A 57 0.97 -1.40 -3.36
C GLN A 57 1.68 -0.08 -3.67
N LEU A 58 1.46 0.48 -4.87
CA LEU A 58 2.02 1.76 -5.28
C LEU A 58 1.11 2.91 -4.84
N SER A 59 1.44 3.52 -3.72
CA SER A 59 0.65 4.62 -3.13
C SER A 59 1.25 5.99 -3.45
N ALA A 60 0.52 7.06 -3.10
CA ALA A 60 1.06 8.43 -3.13
C ALA A 60 2.31 8.59 -2.25
N ILE A 61 2.44 7.79 -1.18
CA ILE A 61 3.67 7.74 -0.37
C ILE A 61 4.86 7.38 -1.26
N THR A 62 4.74 6.31 -2.04
CA THR A 62 5.79 5.86 -2.97
C THR A 62 6.12 6.92 -4.00
N TYR A 63 5.08 7.55 -4.58
CA TYR A 63 5.22 8.58 -5.62
C TYR A 63 5.95 9.83 -5.14
N ILE A 64 5.77 10.22 -3.87
CA ILE A 64 6.33 11.42 -3.27
C ILE A 64 7.64 11.12 -2.53
N SER A 65 7.62 10.09 -1.66
CA SER A 65 8.74 9.86 -0.74
C SER A 65 9.92 9.14 -1.38
N ILE A 66 9.73 8.30 -2.41
CA ILE A 66 10.88 7.65 -3.06
C ILE A 66 11.74 8.68 -3.81
N PRO A 67 11.21 9.58 -4.67
CA PRO A 67 12.01 10.63 -5.26
C PRO A 67 12.65 11.56 -4.22
N GLY A 68 11.92 11.91 -3.15
CA GLY A 68 12.45 12.69 -2.04
C GLY A 68 13.63 12.02 -1.35
N LYS A 69 13.54 10.72 -1.10
CA LYS A 69 14.61 9.94 -0.49
C LYS A 69 15.84 9.81 -1.40
N ALA A 70 15.63 9.53 -2.69
CA ALA A 70 16.72 9.48 -3.66
C ALA A 70 17.37 10.86 -3.90
N TYR A 71 16.59 11.93 -3.79
CA TYR A 71 17.10 13.32 -3.79
C TYR A 71 18.03 13.57 -2.59
N GLU A 72 17.60 13.17 -1.39
CA GLU A 72 18.34 13.36 -0.13
C GLU A 72 19.60 12.49 -0.04
N THR A 73 19.44 11.20 -0.32
CA THR A 73 20.50 10.19 -0.12
C THR A 73 20.95 9.60 -1.47
N ASP A 74 20.77 8.32 -1.65
CA ASP A 74 21.22 7.50 -2.79
C ASP A 74 20.19 6.40 -3.13
N TRP A 75 20.63 5.36 -3.85
CA TRP A 75 19.79 4.24 -4.27
C TRP A 75 19.82 3.03 -3.32
N ALA A 76 20.34 3.15 -2.10
CA ALA A 76 20.37 2.02 -1.16
C ALA A 76 18.98 1.44 -0.88
N TRP A 77 17.96 2.31 -0.81
CA TRP A 77 16.57 1.90 -0.64
C TRP A 77 15.93 1.22 -1.87
N LEU A 78 16.56 1.26 -3.05
CA LEU A 78 16.13 0.44 -4.19
C LEU A 78 16.22 -1.05 -3.87
N VAL A 79 17.19 -1.46 -3.06
CA VAL A 79 17.36 -2.84 -2.61
C VAL A 79 16.14 -3.35 -1.84
N TYR A 80 15.45 -2.49 -1.09
CA TYR A 80 14.19 -2.83 -0.44
C TYR A 80 13.15 -3.33 -1.45
N ASN A 81 12.99 -2.65 -2.58
CA ASN A 81 12.05 -3.04 -3.62
C ASN A 81 12.48 -4.32 -4.38
N MET A 82 13.78 -4.63 -4.40
CA MET A 82 14.29 -5.90 -4.96
C MET A 82 13.88 -7.12 -4.12
N GLY A 83 13.47 -6.96 -2.87
CA GLY A 83 12.87 -8.02 -2.06
C GLY A 83 11.49 -8.48 -2.55
N ILE A 84 10.73 -7.62 -3.26
CA ILE A 84 9.37 -7.93 -3.71
C ILE A 84 9.32 -9.11 -4.69
N PRO A 85 10.16 -9.21 -5.74
CA PRO A 85 10.23 -10.40 -6.59
C PRO A 85 10.50 -11.69 -5.83
N VAL A 86 11.35 -11.65 -4.80
CA VAL A 86 11.63 -12.83 -3.96
C VAL A 86 10.37 -13.27 -3.20
N VAL A 87 9.65 -12.31 -2.62
CA VAL A 87 8.36 -12.57 -1.96
C VAL A 87 7.34 -13.11 -2.97
N GLY A 88 7.30 -12.56 -4.19
CA GLY A 88 6.45 -13.06 -5.27
C GLY A 88 6.69 -14.54 -5.56
N LEU A 89 7.93 -14.99 -5.61
CA LEU A 89 8.29 -16.41 -5.76
C LEU A 89 7.71 -17.26 -4.60
N ILE A 90 7.95 -16.81 -3.35
CA ILE A 90 7.45 -17.50 -2.16
C ILE A 90 5.92 -17.63 -2.24
N VAL A 91 5.22 -16.56 -2.58
CA VAL A 91 3.76 -16.57 -2.65
C VAL A 91 3.23 -17.43 -3.80
N ILE A 92 3.81 -17.34 -5.00
CA ILE A 92 3.40 -18.09 -6.18
C ILE A 92 3.52 -19.60 -5.98
N PHE A 93 4.60 -20.04 -5.32
CA PHE A 93 4.87 -21.48 -5.18
C PHE A 93 4.32 -22.09 -3.90
N LEU A 94 4.16 -21.32 -2.82
CA LEU A 94 3.81 -21.87 -1.51
C LEU A 94 2.41 -21.44 -1.05
N PHE A 95 2.07 -20.17 -1.12
CA PHE A 95 0.78 -19.67 -0.61
C PHE A 95 -0.36 -19.79 -1.61
N LEU A 96 -0.15 -19.39 -2.86
CA LEU A 96 -1.19 -19.41 -3.88
C LEU A 96 -1.81 -20.80 -4.10
N PRO A 97 -1.02 -21.91 -4.18
CA PRO A 97 -1.60 -23.26 -4.27
C PRO A 97 -2.48 -23.61 -3.07
N ALA A 98 -2.04 -23.27 -1.84
CA ALA A 98 -2.79 -23.52 -0.63
C ALA A 98 -4.13 -22.78 -0.57
N TYR A 99 -4.17 -21.53 -1.09
CA TYR A 99 -5.38 -20.73 -1.15
C TYR A 99 -6.33 -21.18 -2.26
N ARG A 100 -5.80 -21.45 -3.45
CA ARG A 100 -6.61 -21.85 -4.62
C ARG A 100 -7.15 -23.29 -4.54
N ALA A 101 -6.58 -24.13 -3.68
CA ALA A 101 -7.12 -25.47 -3.40
C ALA A 101 -8.50 -25.40 -2.73
N ARG A 102 -8.90 -24.27 -2.19
CA ARG A 102 -10.17 -24.02 -1.50
C ARG A 102 -10.97 -22.96 -2.24
N ASN A 103 -12.28 -23.12 -2.29
CA ASN A 103 -13.17 -22.13 -2.92
C ASN A 103 -13.55 -21.06 -1.89
N ILE A 104 -12.59 -20.20 -1.52
CA ILE A 104 -12.74 -19.16 -0.51
C ILE A 104 -12.98 -17.78 -1.15
N THR A 105 -13.64 -16.90 -0.41
CA THR A 105 -13.86 -15.48 -0.75
C THR A 105 -12.91 -14.57 0.02
N SER A 106 -12.71 -14.89 1.30
CA SER A 106 -11.77 -14.22 2.18
C SER A 106 -10.58 -15.11 2.47
N VAL A 107 -9.37 -14.53 2.52
CA VAL A 107 -8.16 -15.26 2.91
C VAL A 107 -8.26 -15.81 4.35
N TYR A 108 -9.10 -15.21 5.20
CA TYR A 108 -9.28 -15.64 6.60
C TYR A 108 -10.09 -16.92 6.72
N GLU A 109 -10.85 -17.30 5.69
CA GLU A 109 -11.46 -18.63 5.60
C GLU A 109 -10.40 -19.75 5.57
N PHE A 110 -9.21 -19.48 5.02
CA PHE A 110 -8.08 -20.41 5.10
C PHE A 110 -7.65 -20.65 6.55
N LEU A 111 -7.62 -19.59 7.38
CA LEU A 111 -7.30 -19.73 8.80
C LEU A 111 -8.36 -20.53 9.57
N GLU A 112 -9.65 -20.34 9.25
CA GLU A 112 -10.72 -21.13 9.85
C GLU A 112 -10.57 -22.62 9.52
N ASN A 113 -10.39 -22.94 8.25
CA ASN A 113 -10.23 -24.31 7.78
C ASN A 113 -9.00 -25.01 8.39
N ARG A 114 -8.06 -24.25 8.93
CA ARG A 114 -6.80 -24.77 9.46
C ARG A 114 -6.74 -24.74 11.00
N PHE A 115 -7.30 -23.72 11.62
CA PHE A 115 -7.16 -23.43 13.04
C PHE A 115 -8.49 -23.14 13.77
N GLY A 116 -9.60 -23.08 13.03
CA GLY A 116 -10.91 -22.82 13.61
C GLY A 116 -11.38 -21.36 13.55
N PRO A 117 -12.66 -21.12 13.95
CA PRO A 117 -13.35 -19.85 13.73
C PRO A 117 -12.78 -18.67 14.56
N ALA A 118 -12.21 -18.95 15.73
CA ALA A 118 -11.60 -17.90 16.56
C ALA A 118 -10.37 -17.27 15.88
N VAL A 119 -9.54 -18.09 15.21
CA VAL A 119 -8.35 -17.60 14.49
C VAL A 119 -8.77 -16.84 13.23
N ARG A 120 -9.85 -17.25 12.54
CA ARG A 120 -10.46 -16.46 11.46
C ARG A 120 -10.89 -15.08 11.92
N ALA A 121 -11.65 -15.02 13.03
CA ALA A 121 -12.13 -13.75 13.59
C ALA A 121 -10.97 -12.83 13.99
N TYR A 122 -9.94 -13.38 14.63
CA TYR A 122 -8.73 -12.62 14.96
C TYR A 122 -8.05 -12.06 13.71
N GLY A 123 -7.81 -12.89 12.69
CA GLY A 123 -7.16 -12.48 11.45
C GLY A 123 -7.93 -11.37 10.73
N ALA A 124 -9.26 -11.52 10.67
CA ALA A 124 -10.15 -10.52 10.09
C ALA A 124 -10.13 -9.19 10.85
N LEU A 125 -10.14 -9.21 12.20
CA LEU A 125 -10.04 -8.00 13.03
C LEU A 125 -8.68 -7.33 12.88
N ALA A 126 -7.59 -8.07 12.97
CA ALA A 126 -6.23 -7.55 12.79
C ALA A 126 -6.07 -6.84 11.44
N PHE A 127 -6.61 -7.43 10.38
CA PHE A 127 -6.64 -6.83 9.05
C PHE A 127 -7.44 -5.52 9.03
N ILE A 128 -8.66 -5.50 9.59
CA ILE A 128 -9.49 -4.29 9.60
C ILE A 128 -8.75 -3.14 10.28
N PHE A 129 -8.15 -3.38 11.47
CA PHE A 129 -7.41 -2.34 12.18
C PHE A 129 -6.15 -1.90 11.42
N MET A 130 -5.41 -2.84 10.82
CA MET A 130 -4.25 -2.54 9.99
C MET A 130 -4.64 -1.65 8.80
N GLN A 131 -5.74 -1.98 8.11
CA GLN A 131 -6.19 -1.22 6.95
C GLN A 131 -6.78 0.16 7.33
N LEU A 132 -7.47 0.29 8.46
CA LEU A 132 -7.91 1.60 8.96
C LEU A 132 -6.72 2.53 9.20
N GLY A 133 -5.66 2.02 9.84
CA GLY A 133 -4.41 2.77 10.02
C GLY A 133 -3.76 3.14 8.68
N ARG A 134 -3.70 2.20 7.74
CA ARG A 134 -3.17 2.45 6.39
C ARG A 134 -3.93 3.54 5.65
N VAL A 135 -5.27 3.46 5.62
CA VAL A 135 -6.14 4.42 4.94
C VAL A 135 -5.96 5.82 5.52
N ALA A 136 -5.86 5.94 6.84
CA ALA A 136 -5.65 7.23 7.50
C ALA A 136 -4.33 7.90 7.06
N ILE A 137 -3.24 7.14 6.98
CA ILE A 137 -1.93 7.64 6.58
C ILE A 137 -1.89 7.97 5.08
N VAL A 138 -2.44 7.08 4.25
CA VAL A 138 -2.47 7.26 2.79
C VAL A 138 -3.34 8.45 2.39
N LEU A 139 -4.38 8.77 3.14
CA LEU A 139 -5.25 9.92 2.88
C LEU A 139 -4.58 11.27 3.28
N TYR A 140 -3.71 11.25 4.29
CA TYR A 140 -3.01 12.45 4.77
C TYR A 140 -2.08 13.07 3.72
N LEU A 141 -1.25 12.25 3.04
CA LEU A 141 -0.19 12.75 2.16
C LEU A 141 -0.67 13.56 0.95
N PRO A 142 -1.63 13.08 0.12
CA PRO A 142 -2.12 13.89 -1.00
C PRO A 142 -2.91 15.10 -0.53
N SER A 143 -3.54 15.01 0.65
CA SER A 143 -4.18 16.17 1.25
C SER A 143 -3.17 17.24 1.66
N LEU A 144 -1.96 16.84 2.08
CA LEU A 144 -0.86 17.75 2.34
C LEU A 144 -0.40 18.46 1.04
N VAL A 145 -0.30 17.72 -0.07
CA VAL A 145 0.04 18.31 -1.37
C VAL A 145 -1.02 19.31 -1.81
N LEU A 146 -2.31 18.98 -1.66
CA LEU A 146 -3.40 19.91 -1.96
C LEU A 146 -3.36 21.16 -1.07
N PHE A 147 -3.07 21.00 0.20
CA PHE A 147 -2.89 22.12 1.12
C PHE A 147 -1.77 23.09 0.61
N GLU A 148 -0.62 22.54 0.22
CA GLU A 148 0.50 23.31 -0.31
C GLU A 148 0.15 24.04 -1.62
N VAL A 149 -0.63 23.38 -2.50
CA VAL A 149 -1.03 23.92 -3.81
C VAL A 149 -2.14 24.95 -3.69
N THR A 150 -3.15 24.70 -2.88
CA THR A 150 -4.37 25.52 -2.82
C THR A 150 -4.35 26.57 -1.70
N GLY A 151 -3.51 26.37 -0.67
CA GLY A 151 -3.50 27.18 0.54
C GLY A 151 -4.75 27.01 1.42
N LEU A 152 -5.64 26.05 1.10
CA LEU A 152 -6.83 25.74 1.89
C LEU A 152 -6.48 24.89 3.11
N PRO A 153 -7.25 24.92 4.20
CA PRO A 153 -6.95 24.15 5.40
C PRO A 153 -6.78 22.64 5.12
N LEU A 154 -5.76 22.04 5.72
CA LEU A 154 -5.41 20.61 5.51
C LEU A 154 -6.59 19.69 5.86
N GLU A 155 -7.32 19.99 6.96
CA GLU A 155 -8.48 19.20 7.35
C GLU A 155 -9.59 19.23 6.28
N LEU A 156 -9.77 20.37 5.61
CA LEU A 156 -10.71 20.46 4.50
C LEU A 156 -10.28 19.58 3.33
N MET A 157 -8.99 19.55 3.01
CA MET A 157 -8.46 18.69 1.94
C MET A 157 -8.62 17.21 2.27
N ILE A 158 -8.38 16.81 3.53
CA ILE A 158 -8.64 15.44 4.00
C ILE A 158 -10.11 15.07 3.87
N LEU A 159 -11.03 15.97 4.24
CA LEU A 159 -12.48 15.76 4.11
C LEU A 159 -12.90 15.60 2.65
N VAL A 160 -12.44 16.50 1.77
CA VAL A 160 -12.76 16.43 0.33
C VAL A 160 -12.30 15.12 -0.27
N MET A 161 -11.06 14.73 0.01
CA MET A 161 -10.49 13.46 -0.48
C MET A 161 -11.24 12.25 0.08
N GLY A 162 -11.50 12.23 1.38
CA GLY A 162 -12.20 11.14 2.05
C GLY A 162 -13.62 10.94 1.49
N VAL A 163 -14.36 12.03 1.25
CA VAL A 163 -15.69 11.99 0.64
C VAL A 163 -15.62 11.49 -0.79
N LEU A 164 -14.75 12.05 -1.63
CA LEU A 164 -14.61 11.66 -3.02
C LEU A 164 -14.32 10.16 -3.17
N VAL A 165 -13.32 9.66 -2.44
CA VAL A 165 -12.94 8.24 -2.49
C VAL A 165 -14.07 7.36 -1.99
N THR A 166 -14.72 7.70 -0.88
CA THR A 166 -15.82 6.93 -0.33
C THR A 166 -16.99 6.84 -1.30
N VAL A 167 -17.38 7.96 -1.90
CA VAL A 167 -18.53 8.01 -2.83
C VAL A 167 -18.36 7.08 -4.02
N TYR A 168 -17.21 7.13 -4.71
CA TYR A 168 -17.07 6.26 -5.89
C TYR A 168 -16.82 4.80 -5.52
N THR A 169 -16.16 4.51 -4.37
CA THR A 169 -15.91 3.13 -3.91
C THR A 169 -17.20 2.42 -3.51
N VAL A 170 -18.14 3.12 -2.87
CA VAL A 170 -19.48 2.58 -2.51
C VAL A 170 -20.25 2.10 -3.74
N LEU A 171 -20.06 2.75 -4.88
CA LEU A 171 -20.81 2.45 -6.11
C LEU A 171 -20.37 1.14 -6.75
N GLY A 172 -19.08 0.76 -6.64
CA GLY A 172 -18.52 -0.38 -7.33
C GLY A 172 -17.92 -1.43 -6.38
N GLY A 173 -17.89 -2.69 -6.85
CA GLY A 173 -17.19 -3.79 -6.21
C GLY A 173 -15.75 -3.93 -6.73
N ILE A 174 -15.17 -5.13 -6.56
CA ILE A 174 -13.78 -5.43 -6.94
C ILE A 174 -13.52 -5.25 -8.45
N GLU A 175 -14.56 -5.41 -9.31
CA GLU A 175 -14.44 -5.22 -10.76
C GLU A 175 -14.11 -3.75 -11.09
N VAL A 176 -14.80 -2.81 -10.44
CA VAL A 176 -14.51 -1.36 -10.58
C VAL A 176 -13.10 -1.06 -10.10
N VAL A 177 -12.76 -1.53 -8.90
CA VAL A 177 -11.43 -1.30 -8.31
C VAL A 177 -10.32 -1.77 -9.25
N ILE A 178 -10.43 -2.96 -9.85
CA ILE A 178 -9.42 -3.48 -10.77
C ILE A 178 -9.29 -2.59 -12.02
N TRP A 179 -10.39 -2.13 -12.61
CA TRP A 179 -10.33 -1.31 -13.81
C TRP A 179 -9.88 0.13 -13.53
N THR A 180 -10.32 0.73 -12.42
CA THR A 180 -9.81 2.03 -11.99
C THR A 180 -8.32 1.98 -11.69
N ASP A 181 -7.82 0.92 -11.03
CA ASP A 181 -6.41 0.69 -10.77
C ASP A 181 -5.56 0.67 -12.06
N VAL A 182 -6.07 0.05 -13.14
CA VAL A 182 -5.39 0.04 -14.45
C VAL A 182 -5.22 1.47 -14.98
N VAL A 183 -6.31 2.25 -15.00
CA VAL A 183 -6.27 3.65 -15.48
C VAL A 183 -5.36 4.49 -14.58
N GLN A 184 -5.47 4.34 -13.28
CA GLN A 184 -4.68 5.06 -12.29
C GLN A 184 -3.18 4.74 -12.41
N THR A 185 -2.82 3.47 -12.64
CA THR A 185 -1.43 3.06 -12.88
C THR A 185 -0.84 3.71 -14.13
N VAL A 186 -1.61 3.75 -15.21
CA VAL A 186 -1.18 4.39 -16.47
C VAL A 186 -0.93 5.88 -16.25
N ILE A 187 -1.86 6.58 -15.60
CA ILE A 187 -1.73 8.02 -15.34
C ILE A 187 -0.52 8.31 -14.42
N LEU A 188 -0.35 7.49 -13.38
CA LEU A 188 0.74 7.63 -12.41
C LEU A 188 2.11 7.42 -13.05
N LEU A 189 2.30 6.32 -13.78
CA LEU A 189 3.57 6.03 -14.43
C LEU A 189 3.85 6.98 -15.59
N ALA A 190 2.84 7.33 -16.40
CA ALA A 190 3.00 8.31 -17.48
C ALA A 190 3.36 9.70 -16.91
N GLY A 191 2.74 10.09 -15.79
CA GLY A 191 3.09 11.33 -15.09
C GLY A 191 4.54 11.35 -14.61
N ALA A 192 5.01 10.25 -14.01
CA ALA A 192 6.41 10.14 -13.57
C ALA A 192 7.42 10.21 -14.74
N VAL A 193 7.12 9.50 -15.83
CA VAL A 193 7.95 9.55 -17.07
C VAL A 193 7.97 10.95 -17.66
N LEU A 194 6.82 11.62 -17.73
CA LEU A 194 6.70 12.98 -18.23
C LEU A 194 7.49 13.96 -17.35
N ALA A 195 7.39 13.84 -16.03
CA ALA A 195 8.17 14.68 -15.11
C ALA A 195 9.67 14.50 -15.32
N LEU A 196 10.13 13.26 -15.41
CA LEU A 196 11.53 12.93 -15.67
C LEU A 196 12.01 13.54 -17.00
N PHE A 197 11.22 13.37 -18.07
CA PHE A 197 11.54 13.93 -19.38
C PHE A 197 11.69 15.45 -19.33
N LEU A 198 10.76 16.15 -18.66
CA LEU A 198 10.80 17.61 -18.54
C LEU A 198 11.96 18.10 -17.69
N ILE A 199 12.32 17.39 -16.61
CA ILE A 199 13.52 17.70 -15.82
C ILE A 199 14.77 17.61 -16.70
N CYS A 200 14.93 16.49 -17.39
CA CYS A 200 16.09 16.28 -18.26
C CYS A 200 16.16 17.32 -19.39
N PHE A 201 15.01 17.72 -19.96
CA PHE A 201 14.96 18.71 -21.03
C PHE A 201 15.38 20.13 -20.56
N ARG A 202 15.19 20.45 -19.28
CA ARG A 202 15.53 21.76 -18.72
C ARG A 202 16.97 21.86 -18.20
N ILE A 203 17.69 20.76 -18.13
CA ILE A 203 19.11 20.73 -17.74
C ILE A 203 19.98 20.79 -19.00
N ASP A 204 20.93 21.71 -19.06
CA ASP A 204 21.92 21.77 -20.12
C ASP A 204 22.74 20.48 -20.12
N GLY A 205 22.79 19.74 -21.27
CA GLY A 205 23.37 18.39 -21.34
C GLY A 205 22.36 17.26 -21.10
N GLY A 206 21.13 17.57 -20.69
CA GLY A 206 20.00 16.63 -20.63
C GLY A 206 20.24 15.41 -19.73
N PHE A 207 19.81 14.25 -20.20
CA PHE A 207 19.93 12.97 -19.47
C PHE A 207 21.40 12.61 -19.11
N TYR A 208 22.35 12.97 -19.99
CA TYR A 208 23.77 12.70 -19.75
C TYR A 208 24.28 13.49 -18.55
N GLU A 209 23.88 14.77 -18.42
CA GLU A 209 24.29 15.62 -17.29
C GLU A 209 23.67 15.14 -15.97
N VAL A 210 22.44 14.65 -15.99
CA VAL A 210 21.82 14.00 -14.80
C VAL A 210 22.67 12.81 -14.33
N ILE A 211 23.15 11.97 -15.24
CA ILE A 211 24.02 10.83 -14.91
C ILE A 211 25.37 11.31 -14.39
N SER A 212 25.95 12.32 -15.02
CA SER A 212 27.25 12.91 -14.64
C SER A 212 27.21 13.47 -13.22
N ILE A 213 26.22 14.33 -12.93
CA ILE A 213 26.04 14.94 -11.60
C ILE A 213 25.69 13.86 -10.56
N GLY A 214 24.79 12.93 -10.89
CA GLY A 214 24.43 11.84 -10.01
C GLY A 214 25.63 10.93 -9.67
N GLY A 215 26.50 10.66 -10.63
CA GLY A 215 27.74 9.89 -10.43
C GLY A 215 28.75 10.62 -9.58
N LEU A 216 28.95 11.93 -9.79
CA LEU A 216 29.88 12.76 -9.00
C LEU A 216 29.49 12.87 -7.51
N HIS A 217 28.19 12.71 -7.20
CA HIS A 217 27.66 12.81 -5.84
C HIS A 217 27.22 11.46 -5.27
N ASP A 218 27.69 10.35 -5.82
CA ASP A 218 27.42 8.98 -5.37
C ASP A 218 25.93 8.60 -5.27
N LYS A 219 25.05 9.31 -6.03
CA LYS A 219 23.59 9.11 -5.99
C LYS A 219 23.13 7.72 -6.42
N PHE A 220 23.93 7.03 -7.23
CA PHE A 220 23.62 5.67 -7.72
C PHE A 220 24.14 4.56 -6.82
N GLN A 221 24.71 4.90 -5.65
CA GLN A 221 25.22 3.90 -4.72
C GLN A 221 24.06 3.09 -4.14
N MET A 222 24.09 1.77 -4.35
CA MET A 222 23.07 0.83 -3.85
C MET A 222 23.53 0.07 -2.62
N VAL A 223 24.84 0.01 -2.36
CA VAL A 223 25.42 -0.86 -1.36
C VAL A 223 26.40 -0.05 -0.50
N HIS A 224 26.12 0.02 0.79
CA HIS A 224 27.06 0.49 1.79
C HIS A 224 27.64 -0.74 2.49
N LEU A 225 28.94 -0.96 2.32
CA LEU A 225 29.69 -2.09 2.94
C LEU A 225 30.24 -1.73 4.32
N ASP A 226 29.71 -0.73 4.97
CA ASP A 226 30.14 -0.32 6.28
C ASP A 226 29.83 -1.43 7.31
N THR A 227 30.79 -1.74 8.17
CA THR A 227 30.69 -2.79 9.19
C THR A 227 29.98 -2.34 10.46
N SER A 228 29.63 -1.06 10.55
CA SER A 228 28.77 -0.58 11.63
C SER A 228 27.36 -1.15 11.45
N VAL A 229 26.74 -1.61 12.52
CA VAL A 229 25.32 -2.00 12.56
C VAL A 229 24.45 -0.72 12.41
N SER A 230 24.77 0.06 11.37
CA SER A 230 24.01 1.24 10.99
C SER A 230 22.75 0.81 10.27
N LYS A 231 21.75 1.67 10.28
CA LYS A 231 20.39 1.45 9.78
C LYS A 231 20.30 1.03 8.30
N ASP A 232 21.38 1.14 7.53
CA ASP A 232 21.41 1.00 6.09
C ASP A 232 22.24 -0.20 5.58
N LEU A 233 22.51 -1.20 6.44
CA LEU A 233 23.20 -2.42 6.01
C LEU A 233 22.34 -3.19 5.00
N ILE A 234 22.87 -3.45 3.81
CA ILE A 234 22.13 -4.06 2.68
C ILE A 234 21.39 -5.35 3.05
N TRP A 235 22.01 -6.23 3.83
CA TRP A 235 21.39 -7.48 4.29
C TRP A 235 20.20 -7.23 5.21
N PHE A 236 20.27 -6.20 6.04
CA PHE A 236 19.20 -5.82 6.94
C PHE A 236 18.01 -5.23 6.17
N ILE A 237 18.29 -4.37 5.17
CA ILE A 237 17.28 -3.82 4.27
C ILE A 237 16.61 -4.95 3.47
N LEU A 238 17.38 -5.85 2.86
CA LEU A 238 16.84 -6.93 2.02
C LEU A 238 16.02 -7.94 2.84
N ILE A 239 16.55 -8.41 3.97
CA ILE A 239 15.84 -9.35 4.85
C ILE A 239 14.57 -8.67 5.41
N GLY A 240 14.69 -7.44 5.91
CA GLY A 240 13.54 -6.65 6.37
C GLY A 240 12.49 -6.48 5.29
N ALA A 241 12.92 -6.20 4.05
CA ALA A 241 12.03 -6.06 2.89
C ALA A 241 11.26 -7.35 2.58
N ILE A 242 11.92 -8.52 2.61
CA ILE A 242 11.26 -9.81 2.36
C ILE A 242 10.15 -10.03 3.39
N PHE A 243 10.44 -9.86 4.68
CA PHE A 243 9.43 -10.07 5.72
C PHE A 243 8.32 -9.01 5.68
N THR A 244 8.66 -7.74 5.48
CA THR A 244 7.67 -6.66 5.41
C THR A 244 6.75 -6.83 4.21
N ASN A 245 7.27 -7.20 3.04
CA ASN A 245 6.46 -7.43 1.84
C ASN A 245 5.72 -8.77 1.86
N LEU A 246 6.13 -9.74 2.68
CA LEU A 246 5.38 -10.99 2.84
C LEU A 246 3.99 -10.74 3.46
N VAL A 247 3.85 -9.73 4.34
CA VAL A 247 2.57 -9.38 4.96
C VAL A 247 1.50 -9.07 3.91
N PRO A 248 1.67 -8.09 2.99
CA PRO A 248 0.62 -7.76 2.01
C PRO A 248 0.38 -8.87 0.99
N TYR A 249 1.40 -9.57 0.54
CA TYR A 249 1.24 -10.59 -0.50
C TYR A 249 0.71 -11.93 0.01
N ALA A 250 0.90 -12.26 1.29
CA ALA A 250 0.48 -13.56 1.85
C ALA A 250 -0.74 -13.48 2.77
N SER A 251 -1.00 -12.38 3.47
CA SER A 251 -2.00 -12.31 4.54
C SER A 251 -3.00 -11.15 4.43
N ASP A 252 -2.77 -10.23 3.51
CA ASP A 252 -3.62 -9.05 3.35
C ASP A 252 -4.73 -9.32 2.33
N GLN A 253 -5.98 -9.16 2.74
CA GLN A 253 -7.14 -9.35 1.87
C GLN A 253 -7.12 -8.43 0.66
N THR A 254 -6.56 -7.21 0.75
CA THR A 254 -6.51 -6.28 -0.39
C THR A 254 -5.78 -6.86 -1.60
N VAL A 255 -4.72 -7.61 -1.36
CA VAL A 255 -3.93 -8.26 -2.41
C VAL A 255 -4.45 -9.65 -2.71
N VAL A 256 -4.68 -10.48 -1.67
CA VAL A 256 -5.03 -11.89 -1.84
C VAL A 256 -6.42 -12.07 -2.48
N GLN A 257 -7.37 -11.18 -2.20
CA GLN A 257 -8.69 -11.18 -2.85
C GLN A 257 -8.57 -11.15 -4.37
N ARG A 258 -7.61 -10.40 -4.91
CA ARG A 258 -7.36 -10.29 -6.34
C ARG A 258 -6.93 -11.62 -6.98
N TYR A 259 -6.23 -12.48 -6.24
CA TYR A 259 -5.89 -13.82 -6.75
C TYR A 259 -7.13 -14.66 -7.05
N PHE A 260 -8.22 -14.42 -6.29
CA PHE A 260 -9.48 -15.15 -6.45
C PHE A 260 -10.38 -14.60 -7.55
N THR A 261 -10.13 -13.38 -8.07
CA THR A 261 -10.89 -12.79 -9.18
C THR A 261 -10.52 -13.38 -10.54
N THR A 262 -9.39 -14.09 -10.66
CA THR A 262 -8.91 -14.70 -11.91
C THR A 262 -9.60 -16.03 -12.20
N LYS A 263 -9.72 -16.38 -13.50
CA LYS A 263 -10.39 -17.60 -13.98
C LYS A 263 -9.72 -18.90 -13.51
N SER A 264 -8.39 -18.91 -13.44
CA SER A 264 -7.63 -20.14 -13.17
C SER A 264 -6.42 -19.88 -12.25
N GLY A 265 -5.87 -20.94 -11.66
CA GLY A 265 -4.62 -20.87 -10.91
C GLY A 265 -3.41 -20.48 -11.79
N ARG A 266 -3.47 -20.75 -13.11
CA ARG A 266 -2.47 -20.30 -14.06
C ARG A 266 -2.54 -18.78 -14.23
N ASP A 267 -3.73 -18.23 -14.34
CA ASP A 267 -3.92 -16.77 -14.47
C ASP A 267 -3.56 -16.05 -13.17
N ALA A 268 -3.86 -16.64 -12.01
CA ALA A 268 -3.43 -16.11 -10.73
C ALA A 268 -1.89 -16.08 -10.59
N ARG A 269 -1.18 -17.08 -11.10
CA ARG A 269 0.30 -17.04 -11.16
C ARG A 269 0.80 -15.96 -12.12
N ARG A 270 0.18 -15.82 -13.30
CA ARG A 270 0.55 -14.79 -14.29
C ARG A 270 0.33 -13.38 -13.76
N CYS A 271 -0.77 -13.12 -13.06
CA CYS A 271 -1.02 -11.79 -12.50
C CYS A 271 0.00 -11.43 -11.40
N LEU A 272 0.39 -12.38 -10.54
CA LEU A 272 1.44 -12.18 -9.56
C LEU A 272 2.80 -11.91 -10.19
N TRP A 273 3.19 -12.71 -11.22
CA TRP A 273 4.42 -12.46 -11.96
C TRP A 273 4.44 -11.07 -12.57
N LEU A 274 3.34 -10.65 -13.22
CA LEU A 274 3.25 -9.32 -13.80
C LEU A 274 3.40 -8.23 -12.72
N SER A 275 2.69 -8.38 -11.59
CA SER A 275 2.74 -7.37 -10.52
C SER A 275 4.15 -7.18 -9.95
N VAL A 276 4.88 -8.27 -9.70
CA VAL A 276 6.24 -8.18 -9.13
C VAL A 276 7.29 -7.73 -10.15
N LEU A 277 7.10 -8.05 -11.44
CA LEU A 277 8.02 -7.62 -12.49
C LEU A 277 7.90 -6.12 -12.80
N ILE A 278 6.69 -5.54 -12.72
CA ILE A 278 6.48 -4.09 -12.92
C ILE A 278 7.14 -3.28 -11.80
N VAL A 279 7.30 -3.83 -10.60
CA VAL A 279 7.94 -3.13 -9.47
C VAL A 279 9.36 -2.68 -9.82
N ILE A 280 10.14 -3.51 -10.52
CA ILE A 280 11.55 -3.20 -10.83
C ILE A 280 11.68 -1.93 -11.69
N PRO A 281 11.09 -1.85 -12.90
CA PRO A 281 11.23 -0.68 -13.75
C PRO A 281 10.56 0.56 -13.14
N SER A 282 9.45 0.41 -12.39
CA SER A 282 8.83 1.55 -11.71
C SER A 282 9.69 2.08 -10.57
N SER A 283 10.32 1.20 -9.79
CA SER A 283 11.26 1.63 -8.74
C SER A 283 12.45 2.38 -9.33
N LEU A 284 13.06 1.85 -10.40
CA LEU A 284 14.14 2.54 -11.11
C LEU A 284 13.70 3.91 -11.61
N LEU A 285 12.50 4.03 -12.16
CA LEU A 285 11.94 5.32 -12.60
C LEU A 285 11.87 6.34 -11.47
N PHE A 286 11.33 5.94 -10.29
CA PHE A 286 11.17 6.87 -9.16
C PHE A 286 12.50 7.24 -8.50
N PHE A 287 13.44 6.31 -8.38
CA PHE A 287 14.78 6.61 -7.87
C PHE A 287 15.54 7.53 -8.83
N PHE A 288 15.44 7.27 -10.13
CA PHE A 288 16.07 8.12 -11.14
C PHE A 288 15.43 9.52 -11.18
N LEU A 289 14.11 9.62 -11.00
CA LEU A 289 13.41 10.89 -10.87
C LEU A 289 13.95 11.73 -9.71
N GLY A 290 14.22 11.10 -8.55
CA GLY A 290 14.83 11.78 -7.41
C GLY A 290 16.26 12.27 -7.70
N THR A 291 17.07 11.46 -8.38
CA THR A 291 18.41 11.86 -8.83
C THR A 291 18.34 12.99 -9.85
N ALA A 292 17.36 12.96 -10.76
CA ALA A 292 17.15 14.03 -11.74
C ALA A 292 16.72 15.36 -11.06
N LEU A 293 15.87 15.31 -10.05
CA LEU A 293 15.53 16.47 -9.22
C LEU A 293 16.75 17.04 -8.49
N PHE A 294 17.62 16.16 -7.98
CA PHE A 294 18.88 16.58 -7.36
C PHE A 294 19.78 17.32 -8.37
N ALA A 295 19.97 16.75 -9.57
CA ALA A 295 20.74 17.37 -10.63
C ALA A 295 20.14 18.72 -11.05
N PHE A 296 18.81 18.81 -11.17
CA PHE A 296 18.09 20.04 -11.53
C PHE A 296 18.34 21.17 -10.52
N TYR A 297 18.16 20.90 -9.22
CA TYR A 297 18.37 21.94 -8.21
C TYR A 297 19.86 22.22 -7.92
N THR A 298 20.75 21.29 -8.23
CA THR A 298 22.21 21.55 -8.21
C THR A 298 22.62 22.52 -9.32
N THR A 299 22.04 22.39 -10.50
CA THR A 299 22.29 23.29 -11.64
C THR A 299 21.51 24.60 -11.57
N HIS A 300 20.39 24.63 -10.85
CA HIS A 300 19.52 25.80 -10.67
C HIS A 300 19.24 26.11 -9.19
N PRO A 301 20.28 26.40 -8.38
CA PRO A 301 20.10 26.56 -6.93
C PRO A 301 19.18 27.73 -6.54
N GLY A 302 19.07 28.75 -7.36
CA GLY A 302 18.19 29.91 -7.12
C GLY A 302 16.68 29.61 -7.26
N LEU A 303 16.30 28.45 -7.81
CA LEU A 303 14.90 28.04 -7.93
C LEU A 303 14.39 27.29 -6.70
N LEU A 304 15.27 26.75 -5.86
CA LEU A 304 14.91 26.06 -4.65
C LEU A 304 14.74 27.05 -3.49
N GLN A 305 13.58 27.06 -2.86
CA GLN A 305 13.35 27.87 -1.67
C GLN A 305 14.01 27.23 -0.43
N GLU A 306 14.59 28.06 0.43
CA GLU A 306 15.13 27.59 1.71
C GLU A 306 14.03 26.98 2.59
N GLY A 307 14.34 25.82 3.23
CA GLY A 307 13.43 25.15 4.13
C GLY A 307 12.44 24.17 3.45
N VAL A 308 12.55 23.92 2.15
CA VAL A 308 11.79 22.84 1.50
C VAL A 308 12.33 21.49 1.96
N GLY A 309 11.54 20.75 2.72
CA GLY A 309 11.89 19.40 3.17
C GLY A 309 11.96 18.42 1.99
N ASN A 310 12.77 17.37 2.14
CA ASN A 310 13.05 16.39 1.07
C ASN A 310 11.79 15.71 0.49
N ASP A 311 10.81 15.42 1.33
CA ASP A 311 9.52 14.86 0.88
C ASP A 311 8.63 15.87 0.14
N ARG A 312 8.92 17.17 0.25
CA ARG A 312 8.22 18.23 -0.48
C ARG A 312 8.90 18.62 -1.79
N ILE A 313 10.10 18.09 -2.06
CA ILE A 313 10.89 18.51 -3.23
C ILE A 313 10.18 18.23 -4.54
N PHE A 314 9.57 17.04 -4.69
CA PHE A 314 8.86 16.69 -5.91
C PHE A 314 7.51 17.42 -6.03
N PRO A 315 6.64 17.49 -5.01
CA PRO A 315 5.49 18.38 -5.02
C PRO A 315 5.84 19.86 -5.30
N PHE A 316 6.90 20.36 -4.71
CA PHE A 316 7.38 21.73 -4.96
C PHE A 316 7.74 21.93 -6.43
N PHE A 317 8.50 21.00 -7.02
CA PHE A 317 8.84 21.02 -8.44
C PHE A 317 7.58 21.01 -9.32
N ILE A 318 6.59 20.18 -9.01
CA ILE A 318 5.32 20.11 -9.76
C ILE A 318 4.62 21.47 -9.77
N VAL A 319 4.56 22.15 -8.63
CA VAL A 319 3.79 23.39 -8.48
C VAL A 319 4.52 24.59 -9.08
N LYS A 320 5.86 24.62 -8.98
CA LYS A 320 6.66 25.79 -9.36
C LYS A 320 7.25 25.72 -10.75
N GLU A 321 7.61 24.53 -11.19
CA GLU A 321 8.44 24.33 -12.37
C GLU A 321 7.71 23.70 -13.55
N MET A 322 6.55 23.06 -13.31
CA MET A 322 5.81 22.41 -14.38
C MET A 322 5.02 23.38 -15.24
N PRO A 323 4.96 23.16 -16.56
CA PRO A 323 4.07 23.88 -17.44
C PRO A 323 2.60 23.73 -17.04
N VAL A 324 1.80 24.76 -17.33
CA VAL A 324 0.36 24.77 -17.10
C VAL A 324 -0.32 23.59 -17.78
N GLY A 325 -1.22 22.93 -17.09
CA GLY A 325 -1.91 21.70 -17.52
C GLY A 325 -1.14 20.42 -17.16
N LEU A 326 0.18 20.43 -17.20
CA LEU A 326 1.00 19.29 -16.80
C LEU A 326 1.14 19.19 -15.27
N ALA A 327 1.14 20.31 -14.57
CA ALA A 327 1.07 20.34 -13.11
C ALA A 327 -0.24 19.66 -12.64
N GLY A 328 -1.37 20.01 -13.27
CA GLY A 328 -2.67 19.34 -12.99
C GLY A 328 -2.64 17.84 -13.23
N LEU A 329 -1.99 17.37 -14.30
CA LEU A 329 -1.84 15.94 -14.61
C LEU A 329 -1.00 15.22 -13.55
N LEU A 330 0.10 15.81 -13.09
CA LEU A 330 0.95 15.22 -12.05
C LEU A 330 0.27 15.19 -10.68
N ILE A 331 -0.51 16.22 -10.35
CA ILE A 331 -1.37 16.19 -9.17
C ILE A 331 -2.43 15.09 -9.32
N ALA A 332 -3.06 14.93 -10.48
CA ALA A 332 -3.96 13.81 -10.74
C ALA A 332 -3.28 12.44 -10.60
N ALA A 333 -1.99 12.31 -10.95
CA ALA A 333 -1.21 11.11 -10.73
C ALA A 333 -0.99 10.80 -9.24
N ILE A 334 -0.74 11.81 -8.41
CA ILE A 334 -0.67 11.66 -6.94
C ILE A 334 -2.01 11.17 -6.40
N PHE A 335 -3.12 11.76 -6.87
CA PHE A 335 -4.46 11.31 -6.53
C PHE A 335 -4.72 9.87 -6.97
N ALA A 336 -4.30 9.50 -8.16
CA ALA A 336 -4.44 8.15 -8.68
C ALA A 336 -3.81 7.10 -7.75
N GLY A 337 -2.56 7.33 -7.30
CA GLY A 337 -1.88 6.44 -6.35
C GLY A 337 -2.58 6.37 -4.99
N THR A 338 -3.18 7.47 -4.53
CA THR A 338 -3.97 7.50 -3.30
C THR A 338 -5.26 6.73 -3.45
N MET A 339 -6.05 7.04 -4.48
CA MET A 339 -7.38 6.47 -4.71
C MET A 339 -7.30 4.95 -4.87
N SER A 340 -6.30 4.43 -5.61
CA SER A 340 -6.05 2.99 -5.78
C SER A 340 -5.81 2.25 -4.46
N SER A 341 -5.06 2.85 -3.55
CA SER A 341 -4.81 2.24 -2.25
C SER A 341 -6.04 2.31 -1.32
N LEU A 342 -6.80 3.40 -1.40
CA LEU A 342 -7.96 3.63 -0.54
C LEU A 342 -9.16 2.76 -0.94
N ASP A 343 -9.52 2.72 -2.23
CA ASP A 343 -10.65 1.93 -2.71
C ASP A 343 -10.43 0.43 -2.50
N SER A 344 -9.20 -0.03 -2.70
CA SER A 344 -8.78 -1.39 -2.40
C SER A 344 -8.99 -1.74 -0.92
N SER A 345 -8.58 -0.86 -0.01
CA SER A 345 -8.73 -1.05 1.42
C SER A 345 -10.19 -1.02 1.84
N LEU A 346 -10.98 -0.03 1.39
CA LEU A 346 -12.41 0.09 1.70
C LEU A 346 -13.21 -1.11 1.19
N ASN A 347 -12.98 -1.54 -0.06
CA ASN A 347 -13.64 -2.72 -0.63
C ASN A 347 -13.29 -4.00 0.13
N SER A 348 -12.02 -4.19 0.48
CA SER A 348 -11.58 -5.40 1.19
C SER A 348 -12.05 -5.45 2.64
N ILE A 349 -12.07 -4.33 3.37
CA ILE A 349 -12.68 -4.25 4.71
C ILE A 349 -14.16 -4.62 4.64
N SER A 350 -14.89 -4.06 3.66
CA SER A 350 -16.30 -4.37 3.43
C SER A 350 -16.51 -5.85 3.14
N THR A 351 -15.65 -6.46 2.29
CA THR A 351 -15.68 -7.90 1.99
C THR A 351 -15.49 -8.72 3.26
N VAL A 352 -14.47 -8.41 4.07
CA VAL A 352 -14.18 -9.13 5.33
C VAL A 352 -15.32 -8.98 6.34
N CYS A 353 -15.84 -7.77 6.53
CA CYS A 353 -16.97 -7.56 7.45
C CYS A 353 -18.20 -8.38 7.04
N VAL A 354 -18.55 -8.42 5.76
CA VAL A 354 -19.70 -9.18 5.29
C VAL A 354 -19.44 -10.68 5.31
N THR A 355 -18.28 -11.13 4.83
CA THR A 355 -17.97 -12.56 4.67
C THR A 355 -17.58 -13.22 5.98
N ASP A 356 -16.67 -12.58 6.75
CA ASP A 356 -16.04 -13.20 7.91
C ASP A 356 -16.83 -12.97 9.21
N PHE A 357 -17.67 -11.91 9.26
CA PHE A 357 -18.51 -11.65 10.44
C PHE A 357 -19.99 -11.85 10.14
N TYR A 358 -20.59 -11.06 9.23
CA TYR A 358 -22.03 -11.06 9.03
C TYR A 358 -22.57 -12.40 8.57
N LYS A 359 -22.05 -12.94 7.45
CA LYS A 359 -22.45 -14.25 6.93
C LYS A 359 -22.03 -15.40 7.84
N ARG A 360 -20.84 -15.30 8.45
CA ARG A 360 -20.30 -16.43 9.23
C ARG A 360 -20.96 -16.61 10.58
N PHE A 361 -21.18 -15.52 11.33
CA PHE A 361 -21.63 -15.59 12.72
C PHE A 361 -23.09 -15.18 12.94
N PHE A 362 -23.63 -14.28 12.11
CA PHE A 362 -24.95 -13.71 12.38
C PHE A 362 -26.04 -14.26 11.43
N TYR A 363 -25.81 -14.24 10.13
CA TYR A 363 -26.83 -14.56 9.13
C TYR A 363 -26.27 -15.39 7.96
N PRO A 364 -25.99 -16.70 8.14
CA PRO A 364 -25.36 -17.57 7.14
C PRO A 364 -26.16 -17.67 5.83
N HIS A 365 -27.48 -17.55 5.88
CA HIS A 365 -28.39 -17.68 4.73
C HIS A 365 -28.89 -16.34 4.18
N SER A 366 -28.17 -15.24 4.45
CA SER A 366 -28.55 -13.91 3.92
C SER A 366 -28.47 -13.86 2.41
N GLY A 367 -29.54 -13.35 1.79
CA GLY A 367 -29.58 -13.13 0.34
C GLY A 367 -28.63 -12.02 -0.12
N ASP A 368 -28.22 -12.09 -1.38
CA ASP A 368 -27.26 -11.17 -2.01
C ASP A 368 -27.63 -9.69 -1.85
N ARG A 369 -28.91 -9.34 -2.02
CA ARG A 369 -29.36 -7.95 -1.91
C ARG A 369 -29.05 -7.33 -0.54
N ARG A 370 -29.22 -8.10 0.55
CA ARG A 370 -28.92 -7.63 1.91
C ARG A 370 -27.43 -7.49 2.13
N CYS A 371 -26.67 -8.47 1.65
CA CYS A 371 -25.20 -8.44 1.76
C CYS A 371 -24.58 -7.28 0.98
N LEU A 372 -25.09 -6.98 -0.22
CA LEU A 372 -24.65 -5.83 -1.02
C LEU A 372 -24.99 -4.49 -0.34
N ALA A 373 -26.23 -4.35 0.17
CA ALA A 373 -26.60 -3.16 0.91
C ALA A 373 -25.72 -2.95 2.14
N LEU A 374 -25.47 -4.03 2.90
CA LEU A 374 -24.58 -3.99 4.07
C LEU A 374 -23.14 -3.63 3.67
N ALA A 375 -22.60 -4.23 2.59
CA ALA A 375 -21.28 -3.92 2.09
C ALA A 375 -21.12 -2.43 1.77
N ARG A 376 -22.10 -1.83 1.09
CA ARG A 376 -22.11 -0.39 0.79
C ARG A 376 -22.14 0.47 2.06
N TRP A 377 -23.00 0.14 3.01
CA TRP A 377 -23.06 0.86 4.30
C TRP A 377 -21.76 0.75 5.09
N ILE A 378 -21.15 -0.44 5.14
CA ILE A 378 -19.85 -0.64 5.78
C ILE A 378 -18.80 0.24 5.10
N THR A 379 -18.76 0.29 3.76
CA THR A 379 -17.83 1.15 3.02
C THR A 379 -17.99 2.62 3.42
N VAL A 380 -19.23 3.12 3.55
CA VAL A 380 -19.47 4.51 4.03
C VAL A 380 -18.96 4.71 5.45
N ILE A 381 -19.31 3.82 6.37
CA ILE A 381 -18.90 3.92 7.78
C ILE A 381 -17.36 3.88 7.89
N VAL A 382 -16.71 2.96 7.21
CA VAL A 382 -15.25 2.83 7.20
C VAL A 382 -14.61 4.07 6.58
N GLY A 383 -15.17 4.62 5.51
CA GLY A 383 -14.71 5.86 4.89
C GLY A 383 -14.77 7.05 5.86
N ILE A 384 -15.85 7.18 6.61
CA ILE A 384 -16.00 8.22 7.66
C ILE A 384 -14.96 8.02 8.78
N ILE A 385 -14.83 6.81 9.31
CA ILE A 385 -13.87 6.49 10.37
C ILE A 385 -12.44 6.77 9.89
N ALA A 386 -12.09 6.31 8.69
CA ALA A 386 -10.77 6.51 8.13
C ALA A 386 -10.44 7.99 7.89
N THR A 387 -11.40 8.78 7.43
CA THR A 387 -11.25 10.22 7.26
C THR A 387 -11.05 10.92 8.62
N ALA A 388 -11.81 10.54 9.64
CA ALA A 388 -11.64 11.07 11.01
C ALA A 388 -10.24 10.71 11.57
N LEU A 389 -9.79 9.47 11.39
CA LEU A 389 -8.45 9.03 11.78
C LEU A 389 -7.37 9.80 11.02
N ALA A 390 -7.55 10.08 9.72
CA ALA A 390 -6.61 10.87 8.94
C ALA A 390 -6.47 12.31 9.48
N VAL A 391 -7.57 12.94 9.91
CA VAL A 391 -7.52 14.26 10.58
C VAL A 391 -6.75 14.17 11.90
N MET A 392 -6.96 13.10 12.69
CA MET A 392 -6.21 12.89 13.93
C MET A 392 -4.71 12.70 13.69
N VAL A 393 -4.34 11.91 12.67
CA VAL A 393 -2.94 11.72 12.24
C VAL A 393 -2.33 13.04 11.79
N ALA A 394 -3.05 13.83 10.99
CA ALA A 394 -2.60 15.14 10.53
C ALA A 394 -2.29 16.08 11.68
N ARG A 395 -3.19 16.18 12.66
CA ARG A 395 -2.98 17.01 13.86
C ARG A 395 -1.82 16.53 14.73
N SER A 396 -1.65 15.22 14.88
CA SER A 396 -0.53 14.63 15.61
C SER A 396 0.82 14.93 14.96
N LEU A 397 0.90 14.82 13.63
CA LEU A 397 2.13 15.07 12.87
C LEU A 397 2.48 16.56 12.75
N MET A 398 1.47 17.44 12.69
CA MET A 398 1.68 18.89 12.61
C MET A 398 1.87 19.55 13.99
N GLY A 399 1.29 18.98 15.07
CA GLY A 399 1.39 19.52 16.43
C GLY A 399 2.69 19.16 17.17
N GLY A 400 3.47 18.21 16.66
CA GLY A 400 4.77 17.85 17.21
C GLY A 400 5.83 18.88 16.81
N SER A 401 6.42 19.55 17.79
CA SER A 401 7.49 20.57 17.65
C SER A 401 8.86 20.00 17.18
N GLY A 402 8.87 18.84 16.51
CA GLY A 402 10.08 18.18 16.03
C GLY A 402 10.18 18.18 14.50
N GLN A 403 11.40 18.27 13.98
CA GLN A 403 11.77 18.24 12.57
C GLN A 403 11.28 16.99 11.77
N ASN A 404 10.55 16.07 12.40
CA ASN A 404 10.09 14.81 11.83
C ASN A 404 8.58 14.80 11.46
N GLY A 405 7.92 15.95 11.41
CA GLY A 405 6.48 16.07 11.14
C GLY A 405 6.06 15.94 9.65
N GLY A 406 6.97 15.52 8.77
CA GLY A 406 6.72 15.33 7.36
C GLY A 406 6.31 13.91 6.94
N ALA A 407 6.43 13.61 5.66
CA ALA A 407 6.11 12.31 5.07
C ALA A 407 7.01 11.16 5.62
N HIS A 408 8.22 11.45 6.12
CA HIS A 408 9.05 10.46 6.85
C HIS A 408 8.32 9.94 8.09
N GLY A 409 7.69 10.80 8.90
CA GLY A 409 6.88 10.37 10.03
C GLY A 409 5.68 9.52 9.62
N ALA A 410 5.05 9.85 8.48
CA ALA A 410 3.95 9.07 7.92
C ALA A 410 4.41 7.69 7.42
N TRP A 411 5.56 7.60 6.77
CA TRP A 411 6.17 6.34 6.32
C TRP A 411 6.52 5.43 7.49
N ASP A 412 7.21 5.95 8.49
CA ASP A 412 7.60 5.19 9.69
C ASP A 412 6.37 4.70 10.46
N LEU A 413 5.32 5.53 10.56
CA LEU A 413 4.05 5.15 11.16
C LEU A 413 3.37 4.03 10.35
N PHE A 414 3.37 4.13 9.03
CA PHE A 414 2.83 3.11 8.14
C PHE A 414 3.53 1.75 8.33
N ILE A 415 4.87 1.73 8.31
CA ILE A 415 5.68 0.52 8.52
C ILE A 415 5.45 -0.05 9.94
N ALA A 416 5.37 0.82 10.96
CA ALA A 416 5.11 0.39 12.33
C ALA A 416 3.73 -0.28 12.47
N VAL A 417 2.67 0.32 11.92
CA VAL A 417 1.31 -0.25 11.94
C VAL A 417 1.29 -1.59 11.20
N GLN A 418 1.87 -1.63 10.01
CA GLN A 418 1.95 -2.86 9.21
C GLN A 418 2.77 -3.96 9.91
N GLY A 419 3.89 -3.61 10.51
CA GLY A 419 4.74 -4.57 11.23
C GLY A 419 4.09 -5.10 12.50
N LEU A 420 3.51 -4.21 13.32
CA LEU A 420 2.91 -4.58 14.60
C LEU A 420 1.67 -5.48 14.45
N LEU A 421 0.77 -5.14 13.53
CA LEU A 421 -0.48 -5.89 13.33
C LEU A 421 -0.32 -7.00 12.28
N GLY A 422 0.38 -6.71 11.19
CA GLY A 422 0.54 -7.64 10.07
C GLY A 422 1.58 -8.73 10.30
N GLY A 423 2.65 -8.45 11.08
CA GLY A 423 3.72 -9.43 11.32
C GLY A 423 3.21 -10.70 11.99
N GLY A 424 2.51 -10.57 13.11
CA GLY A 424 1.89 -11.71 13.80
C GLY A 424 0.90 -12.47 12.90
N LEU A 425 0.08 -11.72 12.16
CA LEU A 425 -0.90 -12.28 11.21
C LEU A 425 -0.21 -13.09 10.11
N ALA A 426 0.80 -12.54 9.44
CA ALA A 426 1.54 -13.26 8.41
C ALA A 426 2.25 -14.51 8.96
N GLY A 427 2.73 -14.47 10.22
CA GLY A 427 3.34 -15.62 10.88
C GLY A 427 2.40 -16.80 11.06
N ILE A 428 1.12 -16.57 11.39
CA ILE A 428 0.13 -17.66 11.48
C ILE A 428 -0.27 -18.19 10.09
N PHE A 429 -0.25 -17.35 9.04
CA PHE A 429 -0.40 -17.84 7.67
C PHE A 429 0.79 -18.73 7.27
N CYS A 430 2.01 -18.34 7.62
CA CYS A 430 3.19 -19.20 7.44
C CYS A 430 3.01 -20.54 8.19
N ALA A 431 2.55 -20.51 9.44
CA ALA A 431 2.28 -21.73 10.20
C ALA A 431 1.22 -22.62 9.51
N GLY A 432 0.17 -22.02 8.96
CA GLY A 432 -0.88 -22.74 8.24
C GLY A 432 -0.42 -23.38 6.93
N VAL A 433 0.50 -22.75 6.22
CA VAL A 433 1.03 -23.23 4.93
C VAL A 433 2.19 -24.22 5.11
N PHE A 434 3.15 -23.91 6.00
CA PHE A 434 4.39 -24.69 6.12
C PHE A 434 4.32 -25.83 7.11
N THR A 435 3.35 -25.87 8.04
CA THR A 435 3.28 -26.90 9.07
C THR A 435 1.95 -27.64 9.02
N ARG A 436 1.97 -28.93 9.38
CA ARG A 436 0.77 -29.76 9.57
C ARG A 436 0.39 -29.92 11.05
N ARG A 437 1.34 -29.67 11.96
CA ARG A 437 1.17 -29.93 13.41
C ARG A 437 0.66 -28.74 14.20
N THR A 438 0.75 -27.53 13.64
CA THR A 438 0.29 -26.33 14.33
C THR A 438 -1.22 -26.38 14.56
N ASN A 439 -1.63 -26.16 15.81
CA ASN A 439 -3.01 -26.17 16.27
C ASN A 439 -3.45 -24.77 16.79
N GLN A 440 -4.73 -24.64 17.14
CA GLN A 440 -5.33 -23.38 17.60
C GLN A 440 -4.65 -22.82 18.85
N ILE A 441 -4.28 -23.67 19.82
CA ILE A 441 -3.63 -23.24 21.08
C ILE A 441 -2.26 -22.65 20.78
N GLY A 442 -1.46 -23.33 19.96
CA GLY A 442 -0.16 -22.84 19.53
C GLY A 442 -0.25 -21.49 18.82
N VAL A 443 -1.22 -21.33 17.93
CA VAL A 443 -1.48 -20.07 17.23
C VAL A 443 -1.82 -18.93 18.22
N ALA A 444 -2.71 -19.19 19.18
CA ALA A 444 -3.09 -18.19 20.19
C ALA A 444 -1.88 -17.72 21.03
N VAL A 445 -1.08 -18.66 21.51
CA VAL A 445 0.13 -18.35 22.28
C VAL A 445 1.17 -17.62 21.43
N GLY A 446 1.38 -18.05 20.17
CA GLY A 446 2.29 -17.40 19.23
C GLY A 446 1.92 -15.95 18.94
N LEU A 447 0.63 -15.67 18.77
CA LEU A 447 0.14 -14.31 18.56
C LEU A 447 0.33 -13.41 19.80
N ILE A 448 -0.01 -13.91 20.99
CA ILE A 448 0.16 -13.16 22.24
C ILE A 448 1.63 -12.82 22.49
N LEU A 449 2.52 -13.82 22.35
CA LEU A 449 3.95 -13.59 22.57
C LEU A 449 4.57 -12.70 21.49
N SER A 450 4.13 -12.82 20.24
CA SER A 450 4.55 -11.91 19.16
C SER A 450 4.14 -10.47 19.46
N ALA A 451 2.89 -10.24 19.88
CA ALA A 451 2.39 -8.91 20.22
C ALA A 451 3.12 -8.33 21.44
N GLY A 452 3.35 -9.14 22.48
CA GLY A 452 4.11 -8.75 23.69
C GLY A 452 5.55 -8.37 23.37
N LEU A 453 6.25 -9.17 22.55
CA LEU A 453 7.62 -8.88 22.13
C LEU A 453 7.68 -7.59 21.30
N LEU A 454 6.78 -7.43 20.34
CA LEU A 454 6.74 -6.21 19.49
C LEU A 454 6.48 -4.95 20.33
N ALA A 455 5.60 -5.03 21.32
CA ALA A 455 5.37 -3.94 22.27
C ALA A 455 6.65 -3.64 23.08
N ALA A 456 7.33 -4.66 23.62
CA ALA A 456 8.57 -4.50 24.35
C ALA A 456 9.69 -3.88 23.49
N VAL A 457 9.80 -4.31 22.24
CA VAL A 457 10.81 -3.77 21.29
C VAL A 457 10.49 -2.32 20.95
N LYS A 458 9.24 -1.99 20.68
CA LYS A 458 8.82 -0.62 20.32
C LYS A 458 9.06 0.37 21.46
N TYR A 459 8.65 0.02 22.69
CA TYR A 459 8.67 0.94 23.83
C TYR A 459 9.94 0.84 24.67
N GLY A 460 10.61 -0.34 24.70
CA GLY A 460 11.79 -0.56 25.51
C GLY A 460 13.13 -0.36 24.78
N PHE A 461 13.24 -0.88 23.54
CA PHE A 461 14.52 -0.92 22.82
C PHE A 461 14.59 0.06 21.64
N GLN A 462 13.48 0.66 21.23
CA GLN A 462 13.40 1.63 20.13
C GLN A 462 14.06 1.15 18.82
N TRP A 463 13.90 -0.13 18.50
CA TRP A 463 14.45 -0.69 17.27
C TRP A 463 13.74 -0.14 16.03
N HIS A 464 14.44 -0.20 14.90
CA HIS A 464 13.94 0.31 13.65
C HIS A 464 12.62 -0.40 13.22
N PRO A 465 11.56 0.32 12.78
CA PRO A 465 10.27 -0.25 12.46
C PRO A 465 10.27 -1.42 11.46
N GLN A 466 11.24 -1.46 10.55
CA GLN A 466 11.41 -2.57 9.58
C GLN A 466 11.66 -3.93 10.21
N THR A 467 12.19 -3.97 11.45
CA THR A 467 12.38 -5.24 12.17
C THR A 467 11.07 -5.84 12.66
N PHE A 468 10.03 -5.03 12.83
CA PHE A 468 8.77 -5.47 13.45
C PHE A 468 8.08 -6.57 12.66
N ALA A 469 8.05 -6.46 11.32
CA ALA A 469 7.46 -7.50 10.49
C ALA A 469 8.23 -8.84 10.60
N ALA A 470 9.55 -8.80 10.52
CA ALA A 470 10.40 -10.00 10.64
C ALA A 470 10.24 -10.65 12.01
N MET A 471 10.32 -9.88 13.09
CA MET A 471 10.17 -10.39 14.46
C MET A 471 8.75 -10.93 14.68
N GLY A 472 7.72 -10.21 14.23
CA GLY A 472 6.33 -10.62 14.34
C GLY A 472 6.06 -11.95 13.64
N ILE A 473 6.55 -12.10 12.40
CA ILE A 473 6.41 -13.33 11.60
C ILE A 473 7.15 -14.49 12.25
N LEU A 474 8.43 -14.31 12.56
CA LEU A 474 9.28 -15.38 13.08
C LEU A 474 8.81 -15.85 14.46
N VAL A 475 8.52 -14.93 15.37
CA VAL A 475 8.08 -15.30 16.73
C VAL A 475 6.71 -15.97 16.68
N SER A 476 5.74 -15.37 15.95
CA SER A 476 4.42 -15.97 15.80
C SER A 476 4.53 -17.38 15.20
N PHE A 477 5.28 -17.55 14.12
CA PHE A 477 5.47 -18.84 13.46
C PHE A 477 6.15 -19.88 14.35
N ILE A 478 7.32 -19.56 14.92
CA ILE A 478 8.15 -20.50 15.71
C ILE A 478 7.42 -20.90 16.99
N VAL A 479 6.86 -19.92 17.72
CA VAL A 479 6.15 -20.19 18.98
C VAL A 479 4.88 -21.00 18.71
N SER A 480 4.13 -20.65 17.68
CA SER A 480 2.93 -21.44 17.29
C SER A 480 3.29 -22.89 17.04
N TYR A 481 4.37 -23.15 16.33
CA TYR A 481 4.81 -24.51 16.04
C TYR A 481 5.30 -25.27 17.29
N LEU A 482 6.18 -24.65 18.09
CA LEU A 482 6.76 -25.30 19.29
C LEU A 482 5.68 -25.63 20.32
N VAL A 483 4.79 -24.67 20.62
CA VAL A 483 3.69 -24.90 21.57
C VAL A 483 2.75 -26.00 21.08
N SER A 484 2.48 -26.05 19.78
CA SER A 484 1.64 -27.10 19.19
C SER A 484 2.29 -28.49 19.28
N CYS A 485 3.62 -28.59 19.19
CA CYS A 485 4.32 -29.86 19.39
C CYS A 485 4.21 -30.38 20.83
N ILE A 486 4.11 -29.46 21.81
CA ILE A 486 4.00 -29.81 23.24
C ILE A 486 2.55 -30.12 23.62
N SER A 487 1.58 -29.38 23.09
CA SER A 487 0.16 -29.44 23.50
C SER A 487 -0.59 -30.72 23.06
N LYS A 488 0.03 -31.60 22.26
CA LYS A 488 -0.48 -32.94 21.80
C LYS A 488 -1.95 -32.97 21.29
N THR A 489 -2.63 -31.85 21.14
CA THR A 489 -3.95 -31.82 20.50
C THR A 489 -3.78 -32.05 19.01
N VAL A 490 -4.25 -33.23 18.55
CA VAL A 490 -4.29 -33.60 17.13
C VAL A 490 -5.14 -32.56 16.40
N PRO A 491 -4.67 -31.96 15.30
CA PRO A 491 -5.52 -31.11 14.48
C PRO A 491 -6.69 -32.00 13.97
N GLU A 492 -7.91 -31.55 14.15
CA GLU A 492 -9.04 -32.14 13.45
C GLU A 492 -8.77 -31.93 11.94
N THR A 493 -8.65 -33.05 11.22
CA THR A 493 -8.30 -33.13 9.79
C THR A 493 -9.41 -32.56 8.90
#